data_a071111851f8996dc3095e683102ec41
#
_entry.id   a071111851f8996dc3095e683102ec41
#
_cell.length_a   1.000
_cell.length_b   1.000
_cell.length_c   1.000
_cell.angle_alpha   90.00
_cell.angle_beta   90.00
_cell.angle_gamma   90.00
#
_symmetry.space_group_name_H-M   'P 1'
#
loop_
_entity.id
_entity.type
_entity.pdbx_description
1 polymer ?
#
loop_
_entity_poly.entity_id
_entity_poly.type
_entity_poly.pdbx_seq_one_letter_code
_entity_poly.pdbx_strand_id
1 'polypeptide(L)'
;NPKKYQEYASKTENIIKSFGGRYLVRGGDQIIAEGTPQGNRDVVVEFDTLEKAKQFYESEEYAKIIDIRKENSTGYILMVEGY
;
A
#
# COMPACT_ATOMS: atom_id res chain seq x y z
N ASN A 1 -14.87 4.09 5.92
CA ASN A 1 -15.86 3.64 4.95
C ASN A 1 -15.30 2.51 4.09
N PRO A 2 -15.73 1.24 4.33
CA PRO A 2 -15.17 0.09 3.63
C PRO A 2 -15.33 0.14 2.11
N LYS A 3 -16.46 0.65 1.64
CA LYS A 3 -16.71 0.75 0.20
C LYS A 3 -15.76 1.72 -0.49
N LYS A 4 -15.50 2.86 0.13
CA LYS A 4 -14.55 3.84 -0.39
C LYS A 4 -13.13 3.29 -0.37
N TYR A 5 -12.78 2.56 0.67
CA TYR A 5 -11.46 1.96 0.76
C TYR A 5 -11.26 0.87 -0.31
N GLN A 6 -12.31 0.12 -0.62
CA GLN A 6 -12.24 -0.88 -1.69
C GLN A 6 -12.01 -0.22 -3.05
N GLU A 7 -12.63 0.93 -3.27
CA GLU A 7 -12.40 1.69 -4.48
C GLU A 7 -10.94 2.14 -4.60
N TYR A 8 -10.38 2.64 -3.49
CA TYR A 8 -8.96 2.98 -3.42
C TYR A 8 -8.10 1.77 -3.75
N ALA A 9 -8.38 0.63 -3.13
CA ALA A 9 -7.57 -0.57 -3.31
C ALA A 9 -7.57 -1.05 -4.76
N SER A 10 -8.72 -1.00 -5.44
CA SER A 10 -8.82 -1.42 -6.83
C SER A 10 -8.02 -0.52 -7.76
N LYS A 11 -8.11 0.79 -7.55
CA LYS A 11 -7.36 1.75 -8.35
C LYS A 11 -5.87 1.64 -8.09
N THR A 12 -5.50 1.48 -6.83
CA THR A 12 -4.09 1.37 -6.43
C THR A 12 -3.43 0.15 -7.06
N GLU A 13 -4.14 -0.98 -7.13
CA GLU A 13 -3.60 -2.18 -7.74
C GLU A 13 -3.15 -1.94 -9.17
N ASN A 14 -3.97 -1.25 -9.95
CA ASN A 14 -3.62 -0.95 -11.33
C ASN A 14 -2.41 -0.02 -11.43
N ILE A 15 -2.33 0.97 -10.55
CA ILE A 15 -1.20 1.91 -10.55
C ILE A 15 0.09 1.18 -10.15
N ILE A 16 0.03 0.34 -9.12
CA ILE A 16 1.19 -0.44 -8.69
C ILE A 16 1.71 -1.30 -9.82
N LYS A 17 0.83 -1.97 -10.54
CA LYS A 17 1.22 -2.81 -11.67
C LYS A 17 1.87 -2.01 -12.79
N SER A 18 1.40 -0.78 -13.02
CA SER A 18 1.96 0.07 -14.07
C SER A 18 3.39 0.51 -13.77
N PHE A 19 3.79 0.49 -12.50
CA PHE A 19 5.17 0.79 -12.09
C PHE A 19 6.00 -0.47 -11.85
N GLY A 20 5.48 -1.63 -12.24
CA GLY A 20 6.20 -2.89 -12.09
C GLY A 20 6.15 -3.49 -10.69
N GLY A 21 5.23 -3.03 -9.87
CA GLY A 21 5.08 -3.55 -8.52
C GLY A 21 4.21 -4.81 -8.48
N ARG A 22 4.37 -5.55 -7.39
CA ARG A 22 3.58 -6.75 -7.15
C ARG A 22 3.32 -6.91 -5.67
N TYR A 23 2.15 -7.44 -5.34
CA TYR A 23 1.79 -7.69 -3.96
C TYR A 23 2.46 -8.96 -3.45
N LEU A 24 3.11 -8.88 -2.30
CA LEU A 24 3.62 -10.04 -1.58
C LEU A 24 2.69 -10.42 -0.45
N VAL A 25 2.08 -9.42 0.19
CA VAL A 25 1.06 -9.62 1.23
C VAL A 25 -0.06 -8.63 0.98
N ARG A 26 -1.29 -9.11 1.04
CA ARG A 26 -2.45 -8.24 0.83
C ARG A 26 -3.54 -8.63 1.83
N GLY A 27 -3.31 -8.25 3.09
CA GLY A 27 -4.29 -8.47 4.14
C GLY A 27 -4.48 -9.93 4.52
N GLY A 28 -3.41 -10.74 4.49
CA GLY A 28 -3.50 -12.13 4.90
C GLY A 28 -3.60 -12.30 6.42
N ASP A 29 -3.75 -13.54 6.85
CA ASP A 29 -3.80 -13.86 8.27
C ASP A 29 -2.49 -13.46 8.94
N GLN A 30 -2.58 -13.02 10.19
CA GLN A 30 -1.40 -12.60 10.92
C GLN A 30 -1.38 -13.18 12.32
N ILE A 31 -0.18 -13.39 12.83
CA ILE A 31 0.05 -13.83 14.21
C ILE A 31 0.89 -12.76 14.88
N ILE A 32 0.38 -12.21 15.97
CA ILE A 32 1.10 -11.18 16.71
C ILE A 32 2.03 -11.87 17.71
N ALA A 33 3.33 -11.96 17.35
CA ALA A 33 4.33 -12.61 18.20
C ALA A 33 4.78 -11.71 19.33
N GLU A 34 4.91 -10.42 19.08
CA GLU A 34 5.31 -9.41 20.07
C GLU A 34 4.75 -8.05 19.69
N GLY A 35 4.49 -7.23 20.69
CA GLY A 35 4.11 -5.84 20.50
C GLY A 35 2.67 -5.63 20.06
N THR A 36 2.37 -4.41 19.68
CA THR A 36 1.05 -4.01 19.25
C THR A 36 1.15 -3.42 17.83
N PRO A 37 0.61 -4.10 16.82
CA PRO A 37 0.64 -3.55 15.46
C PRO A 37 -0.29 -2.34 15.35
N GLN A 38 0.02 -1.46 14.37
CA GLN A 38 -0.74 -0.23 14.17
C GLN A 38 -2.04 -0.44 13.40
N GLY A 39 -2.40 -1.64 13.10
CA GLY A 39 -3.63 -1.93 12.38
C GLY A 39 -3.87 -3.41 12.35
N ASN A 40 -4.98 -3.80 11.74
CA ASN A 40 -5.35 -5.20 11.66
C ASN A 40 -5.19 -5.77 10.25
N ARG A 41 -4.54 -5.03 9.37
CA ARG A 41 -4.30 -5.48 8.00
C ARG A 41 -2.95 -4.98 7.51
N ASP A 42 -2.16 -5.90 6.99
CA ASP A 42 -0.85 -5.59 6.43
C ASP A 42 -0.87 -5.79 4.92
N VAL A 43 -0.23 -4.86 4.22
CA VAL A 43 -0.05 -4.95 2.77
C VAL A 43 1.42 -4.71 2.48
N VAL A 44 2.04 -5.62 1.75
CA VAL A 44 3.44 -5.50 1.33
C VAL A 44 3.49 -5.59 -0.18
N VAL A 45 4.12 -4.60 -0.79
CA VAL A 45 4.29 -4.54 -2.23
C VAL A 45 5.78 -4.48 -2.56
N GLU A 46 6.20 -5.23 -3.55
CA GLU A 46 7.58 -5.22 -4.01
C GLU A 46 7.70 -4.52 -5.34
N PHE A 47 8.70 -3.64 -5.45
CA PHE A 47 9.11 -3.04 -6.72
C PHE A 47 10.55 -3.47 -7.00
N ASP A 48 10.98 -3.36 -8.26
CA ASP A 48 12.33 -3.76 -8.64
C ASP A 48 13.41 -2.96 -7.91
N THR A 49 13.13 -1.68 -7.64
CA THR A 49 14.07 -0.81 -6.93
C THR A 49 13.32 0.11 -5.98
N LEU A 50 14.02 0.63 -4.98
CA LEU A 50 13.47 1.64 -4.09
C LEU A 50 13.04 2.87 -4.86
N GLU A 51 13.78 3.22 -5.91
CA GLU A 51 13.45 4.34 -6.79
C GLU A 51 12.07 4.16 -7.43
N LYS A 52 11.76 2.97 -7.89
CA LYS A 52 10.45 2.70 -8.48
C LYS A 52 9.32 2.77 -7.47
N ALA A 53 9.55 2.33 -6.25
CA ALA A 53 8.58 2.46 -5.17
C ALA A 53 8.29 3.94 -4.90
N LYS A 54 9.33 4.75 -4.87
CA LYS A 54 9.20 6.18 -4.66
C LYS A 54 8.45 6.85 -5.81
N GLN A 55 8.78 6.46 -7.05
CA GLN A 55 8.08 6.98 -8.23
C GLN A 55 6.59 6.67 -8.19
N PHE A 56 6.23 5.46 -7.76
CA PHE A 56 4.83 5.10 -7.58
C PHE A 56 4.14 6.03 -6.59
N TYR A 57 4.74 6.20 -5.41
CA TYR A 57 4.12 7.00 -4.35
C TYR A 57 3.95 8.46 -4.75
N GLU A 58 4.91 8.99 -5.52
CA GLU A 58 4.90 10.38 -5.95
C GLU A 58 4.20 10.60 -7.28
N SER A 59 3.64 9.55 -7.90
CA SER A 59 2.99 9.66 -9.20
C SER A 59 1.71 10.49 -9.15
N GLU A 60 1.37 11.08 -10.30
CA GLU A 60 0.11 11.83 -10.42
C GLU A 60 -1.10 10.90 -10.26
N GLU A 61 -0.98 9.68 -10.77
CA GLU A 61 -2.05 8.69 -10.67
C GLU A 61 -2.38 8.38 -9.22
N TYR A 62 -1.35 8.19 -8.40
CA TYR A 62 -1.57 7.91 -6.99
C TYR A 62 -2.05 9.15 -6.25
N ALA A 63 -1.55 10.33 -6.62
CA ALA A 63 -1.98 11.59 -6.00
C ALA A 63 -3.48 11.81 -6.12
N LYS A 64 -4.08 11.32 -7.21
CA LYS A 64 -5.51 11.48 -7.44
C LYS A 64 -6.37 10.66 -6.49
N ILE A 65 -5.81 9.60 -5.91
CA ILE A 65 -6.60 8.69 -5.07
C ILE A 65 -6.09 8.61 -3.63
N ILE A 66 -4.96 9.23 -3.31
CA ILE A 66 -4.38 9.13 -1.97
C ILE A 66 -5.33 9.67 -0.88
N ASP A 67 -6.14 10.67 -1.22
CA ASP A 67 -7.08 11.23 -0.26
C ASP A 67 -8.15 10.23 0.17
N ILE A 68 -8.51 9.30 -0.71
CA ILE A 68 -9.46 8.25 -0.36
C ILE A 68 -8.89 7.42 0.80
N ARG A 69 -7.60 7.06 0.71
CA ARG A 69 -6.94 6.32 1.78
C ARG A 69 -6.87 7.13 3.07
N LYS A 70 -6.45 8.39 2.98
CA LYS A 70 -6.27 9.24 4.16
C LYS A 70 -7.59 9.53 4.87
N GLU A 71 -8.68 9.65 4.11
CA GLU A 71 -9.98 9.93 4.68
C GLU A 71 -10.66 8.71 5.29
N ASN A 72 -10.30 7.51 4.85
CA ASN A 72 -11.03 6.28 5.20
C ASN A 72 -10.18 5.25 5.96
N SER A 73 -8.96 5.60 6.31
CA SER A 73 -8.11 4.70 7.08
C SER A 73 -7.04 5.49 7.82
N THR A 74 -6.48 4.86 8.86
CA THR A 74 -5.31 5.38 9.55
C THR A 74 -4.19 4.36 9.39
N GLY A 75 -2.95 4.83 9.40
CA GLY A 75 -1.82 3.93 9.23
C GLY A 75 -0.57 4.67 8.80
N TYR A 76 0.35 3.93 8.20
CA TYR A 76 1.60 4.50 7.74
C TYR A 76 2.07 3.80 6.48
N ILE A 77 2.97 4.46 5.76
CA ILE A 77 3.65 3.87 4.61
C ILE A 77 5.14 3.96 4.87
N LEU A 78 5.81 2.84 4.73
CA LEU A 78 7.25 2.75 4.90
C LEU A 78 7.85 2.16 3.63
N MET A 79 8.84 2.87 3.08
CA MET A 79 9.57 2.36 1.93
C MET A 79 10.97 1.96 2.39
N VAL A 80 11.37 0.73 2.12
CA VAL A 80 12.64 0.21 2.59
C VAL A 80 13.29 -0.62 1.49
N GLU A 81 14.61 -0.47 1.37
CA GLU A 81 15.38 -1.27 0.42
C GLU A 81 15.50 -2.69 0.94
N GLY A 82 15.25 -3.67 0.06
CA GLY A 82 15.35 -5.08 0.43
C GLY A 82 16.78 -5.57 0.55
N TYR A 83 16.90 -6.73 1.12
CA TYR A 83 18.20 -7.41 1.29
C TYR A 83 18.72 -7.95 -0.08
#